data_6d48e5a2e7d1746b4d0150895baa6829
#
_entry.id   6d48e5a2e7d1746b4d0150895baa6829
#
_cell.length_a   1.000
_cell.length_b   1.000
_cell.length_c   1.000
_cell.angle_alpha   90.00
_cell.angle_beta   90.00
_cell.angle_gamma   90.00
#
_symmetry.space_group_name_H-M   'P 1'
#
loop_
_entity.id
_entity.type
_entity.pdbx_description
1 polymer ?
#
loop_
_entity_poly.entity_id
_entity_poly.type
_entity_poly.pdbx_seq_one_letter_code
_entity_poly.pdbx_strand_id
1 'polypeptide(L)'
;NETHKTSDMKSFISIFEIPATDISRAVDFYQAILDINIEKMEFPEMQMGIFPYEGQMITGVIMKAEGYKPSAEGVTIYLNGGDNLQIILDKIEDNDGKIIVPKSLHADESGYYAIFLDSEGNKIGLHSPN
;
A
#
# COMPACT_ATOMS: atom_id res chain seq x y z
N ASN A 1 28.53 12.92 12.13
CA ASN A 1 28.86 13.01 11.35
C ASN A 1 28.16 13.16 10.41
N GLU A 2 28.44 13.56 9.90
CA GLU A 2 27.97 13.70 8.85
C GLU A 2 27.52 12.56 8.30
N THR A 3 27.49 11.56 8.90
CA THR A 3 27.08 10.39 8.27
C THR A 3 25.65 10.36 7.97
N HIS A 4 24.84 11.16 8.64
CA HIS A 4 23.48 11.18 8.30
C HIS A 4 23.19 12.25 7.37
N LYS A 5 23.77 12.21 6.23
CA LYS A 5 23.45 13.11 5.20
C LYS A 5 22.32 12.58 4.45
N THR A 6 21.68 13.40 3.65
CA THR A 6 20.61 12.95 2.78
C THR A 6 21.08 11.87 1.85
N SER A 7 22.37 11.76 1.59
CA SER A 7 22.86 10.68 0.73
C SER A 7 22.68 9.32 1.39
N ASP A 8 22.54 9.27 2.73
CA ASP A 8 22.30 8.02 3.40
C ASP A 8 20.81 7.75 3.54
N MET A 9 19.97 8.72 3.25
CA MET A 9 18.55 8.56 3.35
C MET A 9 17.99 8.46 1.96
N LYS A 10 17.62 7.28 1.53
CA LYS A 10 17.10 7.11 0.18
C LYS A 10 15.59 7.30 0.14
N SER A 11 14.97 7.52 1.28
CA SER A 11 13.56 7.81 1.35
C SER A 11 13.26 8.56 2.62
N PHE A 12 12.32 9.51 2.57
CA PHE A 12 11.86 10.18 3.77
C PHE A 12 10.89 9.31 4.56
N ILE A 13 10.40 8.24 3.97
CA ILE A 13 9.45 7.35 4.62
C ILE A 13 10.18 6.08 5.05
N SER A 14 10.03 5.66 6.30
CA SER A 14 10.58 4.41 6.78
C SER A 14 9.54 3.32 6.85
N ILE A 15 8.36 3.64 7.36
CA ILE A 15 7.29 2.66 7.55
C ILE A 15 5.98 3.33 7.20
N PHE A 16 5.08 2.62 6.53
CA PHE A 16 3.72 3.08 6.41
C PHE A 16 2.79 2.04 7.00
N GLU A 17 1.67 2.49 7.55
CA GLU A 17 0.68 1.60 8.17
C GLU A 17 -0.65 1.77 7.48
N ILE A 18 -1.30 0.66 7.18
CA ILE A 18 -2.63 0.65 6.56
C ILE A 18 -3.59 0.08 7.58
N PRO A 19 -4.57 0.86 8.04
CA PRO A 19 -5.51 0.35 9.03
C PRO A 19 -6.47 -0.68 8.43
N ALA A 20 -6.86 -1.64 9.25
CA ALA A 20 -7.81 -2.67 8.84
C ALA A 20 -8.74 -3.00 9.98
N THR A 21 -9.97 -3.37 9.64
CA THR A 21 -10.91 -3.89 10.63
C THR A 21 -10.93 -5.41 10.60
N ASP A 22 -10.47 -6.01 9.52
CA ASP A 22 -10.40 -7.47 9.38
C ASP A 22 -9.04 -7.78 8.79
N ILE A 23 -8.11 -8.25 9.63
CA ILE A 23 -6.73 -8.43 9.19
C ILE A 23 -6.61 -9.50 8.11
N SER A 24 -7.36 -10.57 8.19
CA SER A 24 -7.27 -11.63 7.19
C SER A 24 -7.78 -11.16 5.84
N ARG A 25 -8.86 -10.41 5.85
CA ARG A 25 -9.43 -9.88 4.61
C ARG A 25 -8.46 -8.89 3.96
N ALA A 26 -7.86 -8.02 4.76
CA ALA A 26 -6.92 -7.04 4.24
C ALA A 26 -5.65 -7.71 3.69
N VAL A 27 -5.13 -8.70 4.41
CA VAL A 27 -3.96 -9.44 3.97
C VAL A 27 -4.26 -10.16 2.65
N ASP A 28 -5.41 -10.82 2.58
CA ASP A 28 -5.78 -11.55 1.36
C ASP A 28 -5.89 -10.60 0.17
N PHE A 29 -6.45 -9.42 0.40
CA PHE A 29 -6.60 -8.42 -0.65
C PHE A 29 -5.23 -8.01 -1.22
N TYR A 30 -4.31 -7.60 -0.34
CA TYR A 30 -3.01 -7.12 -0.81
C TYR A 30 -2.14 -8.23 -1.38
N GLN A 31 -2.24 -9.44 -0.84
CA GLN A 31 -1.52 -10.57 -1.41
C GLN A 31 -2.00 -10.85 -2.83
N ALA A 32 -3.30 -10.75 -3.04
CA ALA A 32 -3.87 -11.05 -4.35
C ALA A 32 -3.49 -9.99 -5.39
N ILE A 33 -3.60 -8.71 -5.04
CA ILE A 33 -3.39 -7.67 -6.04
C ILE A 33 -1.90 -7.41 -6.31
N LEU A 34 -1.02 -7.62 -5.32
CA LEU A 34 0.40 -7.34 -5.46
C LEU A 34 1.23 -8.60 -5.71
N ASP A 35 0.61 -9.78 -5.59
CA ASP A 35 1.29 -11.04 -5.79
C ASP A 35 2.49 -11.14 -4.85
N ILE A 36 2.27 -10.94 -3.58
CA ILE A 36 3.28 -11.01 -2.53
C ILE A 36 2.79 -11.88 -1.39
N ASN A 37 3.70 -12.25 -0.50
CA ASN A 37 3.34 -12.95 0.71
C ASN A 37 3.47 -11.98 1.88
N ILE A 38 2.42 -11.86 2.67
CA ILE A 38 2.38 -10.98 3.82
C ILE A 38 2.38 -11.84 5.07
N GLU A 39 3.26 -11.53 6.01
CA GLU A 39 3.39 -12.29 7.24
C GLU A 39 2.40 -11.76 8.27
N LYS A 40 1.52 -12.61 8.76
CA LYS A 40 0.57 -12.21 9.78
C LYS A 40 1.15 -12.47 11.16
N MET A 41 0.96 -11.53 12.07
CA MET A 41 1.37 -11.67 13.45
C MET A 41 0.24 -11.25 14.35
N GLU A 42 0.01 -12.00 15.42
CA GLU A 42 -1.06 -11.71 16.35
C GLU A 42 -0.52 -11.47 17.73
N PHE A 43 -0.99 -10.44 18.37
CA PHE A 43 -0.67 -10.10 19.74
C PHE A 43 -2.00 -9.90 20.47
N PRO A 44 -2.02 -9.86 21.80
CA PRO A 44 -3.29 -9.78 22.52
C PRO A 44 -4.18 -8.63 22.12
N GLU A 45 -3.60 -7.50 21.75
CA GLU A 45 -4.40 -6.32 21.46
C GLU A 45 -4.19 -5.77 20.07
N MET A 46 -3.49 -6.47 19.20
CA MET A 46 -3.32 -6.02 17.83
C MET A 46 -2.96 -7.15 16.90
N GLN A 47 -3.33 -7.00 15.65
CA GLN A 47 -2.98 -7.94 14.61
C GLN A 47 -2.28 -7.18 13.50
N MET A 48 -1.27 -7.77 12.91
CA MET A 48 -0.45 -7.13 11.91
C MET A 48 -0.29 -8.00 10.68
N GLY A 49 -0.14 -7.36 9.55
CA GLY A 49 0.30 -8.02 8.33
C GLY A 49 1.51 -7.27 7.83
N ILE A 50 2.66 -7.93 7.77
CA ILE A 50 3.91 -7.28 7.42
C ILE A 50 4.24 -7.59 5.96
N PHE A 51 4.38 -6.55 5.16
CA PHE A 51 4.75 -6.68 3.76
C PHE A 51 6.19 -7.19 3.68
N PRO A 52 6.55 -7.91 2.62
CA PRO A 52 7.94 -8.31 2.46
C PRO A 52 8.84 -7.09 2.39
N TYR A 53 9.95 -7.13 3.11
CA TYR A 53 10.82 -5.97 3.18
C TYR A 53 12.24 -6.23 2.73
N GLU A 54 12.52 -7.43 2.26
CA GLU A 54 13.85 -7.77 1.84
C GLU A 54 14.23 -6.94 0.62
N GLY A 55 15.35 -6.26 0.68
CA GLY A 55 15.79 -5.43 -0.43
C GLY A 55 15.05 -4.12 -0.59
N GLN A 56 14.18 -3.78 0.35
CA GLN A 56 13.42 -2.55 0.25
C GLN A 56 13.80 -1.59 1.36
N MET A 57 13.63 -0.28 1.07
CA MET A 57 13.92 0.73 2.03
C MET A 57 12.76 1.05 2.91
N ILE A 58 11.55 0.80 2.47
CA ILE A 58 10.31 1.15 3.16
C ILE A 58 9.57 -0.13 3.49
N THR A 59 9.10 -0.25 4.72
CA THR A 59 8.32 -1.40 5.16
C THR A 59 6.86 -0.99 5.25
N GLY A 60 5.97 -1.84 4.78
CA GLY A 60 4.54 -1.63 4.92
C GLY A 60 3.95 -2.59 5.93
N VAL A 61 2.98 -2.12 6.68
CA VAL A 61 2.31 -2.93 7.70
C VAL A 61 0.81 -2.67 7.63
N ILE A 62 0.03 -3.74 7.64
CA ILE A 62 -1.42 -3.62 7.82
C ILE A 62 -1.68 -3.79 9.31
N MET A 63 -2.46 -2.89 9.90
CA MET A 63 -2.65 -2.88 11.34
C MET A 63 -4.12 -2.97 11.72
N LYS A 64 -4.45 -3.93 12.58
CA LYS A 64 -5.75 -3.95 13.22
C LYS A 64 -5.52 -3.76 14.71
N ALA A 65 -5.90 -2.63 15.25
CA ALA A 65 -5.74 -2.31 16.65
C ALA A 65 -6.63 -1.12 16.98
N GLU A 66 -6.80 -0.87 18.27
CA GLU A 66 -7.58 0.28 18.68
C GLU A 66 -6.92 1.56 18.15
N GLY A 67 -7.70 2.46 17.59
CA GLY A 67 -7.16 3.69 17.03
C GLY A 67 -6.79 3.62 15.56
N TYR A 68 -6.81 2.43 14.97
CA TYR A 68 -6.54 2.28 13.55
C TYR A 68 -7.85 2.10 12.81
N LYS A 69 -8.34 3.17 12.22
CA LYS A 69 -9.62 3.16 11.51
C LYS A 69 -9.42 3.37 10.02
N PRO A 70 -9.87 2.43 9.19
CA PRO A 70 -9.79 2.64 7.74
C PRO A 70 -10.55 3.88 7.32
N SER A 71 -10.05 4.55 6.30
CA SER A 71 -10.67 5.80 5.84
C SER A 71 -10.36 6.05 4.38
N ALA A 72 -11.32 6.62 3.68
CA ALA A 72 -11.12 7.09 2.32
C ALA A 72 -10.60 8.53 2.30
N GLU A 73 -10.36 9.11 3.48
CA GLU A 73 -9.87 10.47 3.60
C GLU A 73 -8.54 10.46 4.34
N GLY A 74 -7.79 11.48 4.25
CA GLY A 74 -6.49 11.55 4.90
C GLY A 74 -5.38 11.43 3.89
N VAL A 75 -4.22 11.00 4.37
CA VAL A 75 -3.04 10.88 3.52
C VAL A 75 -3.21 9.75 2.52
N THR A 76 -2.85 9.99 1.26
CA THR A 76 -2.87 8.95 0.25
C THR A 76 -1.46 8.42 0.05
N ILE A 77 -1.31 7.12 0.17
CA ILE A 77 -0.05 6.44 -0.07
C ILE A 77 -0.11 5.84 -1.47
N TYR A 78 0.92 6.11 -2.28
CA TYR A 78 1.00 5.52 -3.61
C TYR A 78 1.94 4.33 -3.55
N LEU A 79 1.43 3.16 -3.87
CA LEU A 79 2.23 1.95 -3.93
C LEU A 79 2.91 1.87 -5.29
N ASN A 80 4.03 1.17 -5.32
CA ASN A 80 4.75 0.95 -6.56
C ASN A 80 3.92 0.02 -7.44
N GLY A 81 3.49 0.51 -8.58
CA GLY A 81 2.64 -0.25 -9.49
C GLY A 81 3.40 -1.13 -10.47
N GLY A 82 4.73 -1.28 -10.29
CA GLY A 82 5.52 -2.08 -11.20
C GLY A 82 5.74 -1.34 -12.52
N ASP A 83 5.94 -2.08 -13.58
CA ASP A 83 6.14 -1.46 -14.88
C ASP A 83 4.85 -0.86 -15.42
N ASN A 84 3.71 -1.47 -15.12
CA ASN A 84 2.42 -1.03 -15.63
C ASN A 84 1.38 -1.33 -14.56
N LEU A 85 0.86 -0.29 -13.93
CA LEU A 85 -0.07 -0.45 -12.82
C LEU A 85 -1.39 -1.11 -13.23
N GLN A 86 -1.69 -1.16 -14.53
CA GLN A 86 -2.94 -1.77 -14.97
C GLN A 86 -3.03 -3.24 -14.55
N ILE A 87 -1.89 -3.93 -14.46
CA ILE A 87 -1.87 -5.31 -14.04
C ILE A 87 -2.45 -5.46 -12.64
N ILE A 88 -2.08 -4.56 -11.74
CA ILE A 88 -2.62 -4.56 -10.38
C ILE A 88 -4.07 -4.09 -10.40
N LEU A 89 -4.34 -3.04 -11.16
CA LEU A 89 -5.67 -2.45 -11.19
C LEU A 89 -6.72 -3.47 -11.66
N ASP A 90 -6.34 -4.35 -12.58
CA ASP A 90 -7.27 -5.37 -13.09
C ASP A 90 -7.71 -6.36 -12.01
N LYS A 91 -7.01 -6.43 -10.89
CA LYS A 91 -7.33 -7.38 -9.84
C LYS A 91 -8.14 -6.75 -8.71
N ILE A 92 -8.32 -5.43 -8.73
CA ILE A 92 -8.90 -4.72 -7.59
C ILE A 92 -10.33 -5.16 -7.31
N GLU A 93 -11.18 -5.10 -8.31
CA GLU A 93 -12.60 -5.33 -8.07
C GLU A 93 -12.95 -6.79 -7.87
N ASP A 94 -12.14 -7.70 -8.39
CA ASP A 94 -12.35 -9.12 -8.15
C ASP A 94 -11.93 -9.49 -6.72
N ASN A 95 -11.24 -8.62 -6.01
CA ASN A 95 -10.74 -8.89 -4.67
C ASN A 95 -11.32 -7.93 -3.63
N ASP A 96 -12.55 -7.45 -3.89
CA ASP A 96 -13.29 -6.63 -2.93
C ASP A 96 -12.81 -5.19 -2.77
N GLY A 97 -12.03 -4.71 -3.70
CA GLY A 97 -11.69 -3.29 -3.76
C GLY A 97 -12.58 -2.57 -4.76
N LYS A 98 -12.35 -1.28 -4.91
CA LYS A 98 -13.13 -0.46 -5.82
C LYS A 98 -12.22 0.55 -6.50
N ILE A 99 -12.26 0.62 -7.81
CA ILE A 99 -11.46 1.60 -8.56
C ILE A 99 -12.16 2.95 -8.49
N ILE A 100 -11.45 3.98 -8.01
CA ILE A 100 -11.97 5.33 -7.90
C ILE A 100 -11.49 6.17 -9.07
N VAL A 101 -10.20 6.12 -9.40
CA VAL A 101 -9.64 6.82 -10.54
C VAL A 101 -8.89 5.78 -11.38
N PRO A 102 -9.33 5.54 -12.62
CA PRO A 102 -8.66 4.55 -13.45
C PRO A 102 -7.28 5.06 -13.87
N LYS A 103 -6.51 4.21 -14.52
CA LYS A 103 -5.17 4.55 -14.95
C LYS A 103 -5.20 5.86 -15.73
N SER A 104 -4.41 6.83 -15.30
CA SER A 104 -4.41 8.17 -15.86
C SER A 104 -2.98 8.67 -15.98
N LEU A 105 -2.72 9.49 -16.99
CA LEU A 105 -1.41 10.08 -17.15
C LEU A 105 -1.21 11.13 -16.07
N HIS A 106 -0.05 11.10 -15.43
CA HIS A 106 0.23 12.06 -14.39
C HIS A 106 0.36 13.45 -15.00
N ALA A 107 -0.05 14.48 -14.25
CA ALA A 107 -0.07 15.84 -14.77
C ALA A 107 1.28 16.30 -15.30
N ASP A 108 2.38 15.86 -14.67
CA ASP A 108 3.72 16.24 -15.11
C ASP A 108 4.30 15.23 -16.07
N GLU A 109 3.47 14.30 -16.55
CA GLU A 109 3.87 13.29 -17.52
C GLU A 109 5.00 12.38 -17.03
N SER A 110 5.12 12.23 -15.71
CA SER A 110 6.16 11.40 -15.13
C SER A 110 5.76 9.93 -15.03
N GLY A 111 4.65 9.58 -15.63
CA GLY A 111 4.15 8.22 -15.60
C GLY A 111 2.65 8.24 -15.38
N TYR A 112 2.14 7.16 -14.82
CA TYR A 112 0.71 6.96 -14.67
C TYR A 112 0.35 6.73 -13.21
N TYR A 113 -0.90 7.02 -12.88
CA TYR A 113 -1.40 6.77 -11.53
C TYR A 113 -2.83 6.26 -11.58
N ALA A 114 -3.25 5.68 -10.50
CA ALA A 114 -4.64 5.28 -10.30
C ALA A 114 -4.93 5.32 -8.82
N ILE A 115 -6.20 5.39 -8.46
CA ILE A 115 -6.62 5.43 -7.07
C ILE A 115 -7.70 4.37 -6.87
N PHE A 116 -7.62 3.64 -5.78
CA PHE A 116 -8.63 2.63 -5.48
C PHE A 116 -8.93 2.63 -3.98
N LEU A 117 -10.05 2.03 -3.62
CA LEU A 117 -10.34 1.71 -2.23
C LEU A 117 -9.99 0.24 -2.02
N ASP A 118 -9.24 -0.03 -0.96
CA ASP A 118 -8.88 -1.42 -0.67
C ASP A 118 -10.07 -2.14 -0.02
N SER A 119 -9.87 -3.38 0.39
CA SER A 119 -10.96 -4.20 0.95
C SER A 119 -11.50 -3.63 2.25
N GLU A 120 -10.77 -2.73 2.89
CA GLU A 120 -11.17 -2.12 4.15
C GLU A 120 -11.73 -0.74 3.97
N GLY A 121 -11.71 -0.20 2.75
CA GLY A 121 -12.20 1.14 2.45
C GLY A 121 -11.16 2.23 2.53
N ASN A 122 -9.89 1.88 2.60
CA ASN A 122 -8.83 2.89 2.57
C ASN A 122 -8.57 3.34 1.13
N LYS A 123 -8.31 4.63 0.95
CA LYS A 123 -7.96 5.17 -0.36
C LYS A 123 -6.46 5.01 -0.57
N ILE A 124 -6.09 4.28 -1.60
CA ILE A 124 -4.70 3.95 -1.90
C ILE A 124 -4.42 4.29 -3.36
N GLY A 125 -3.23 4.77 -3.64
CA GLY A 125 -2.82 5.08 -5.00
C GLY A 125 -1.84 4.06 -5.56
N LEU A 126 -1.72 4.04 -6.87
CA LEU A 126 -0.72 3.27 -7.59
C LEU A 126 0.01 4.21 -8.53
N HIS A 127 1.28 3.98 -8.74
CA HIS A 127 2.09 4.77 -9.68
C HIS A 127 3.00 3.83 -10.45
N SER A 128 3.12 4.03 -11.75
CA SER A 128 4.03 3.26 -12.58
C SER A 128 4.50 4.12 -13.76
N PRO A 129 5.66 3.77 -14.36
CA PRO A 129 6.18 4.57 -15.48
C PRO A 129 5.39 4.38 -16.78
N ASN A 130 4.73 3.24 -16.93
CA ASN A 130 3.99 2.94 -18.16
C ASN A 130 2.54 2.62 -17.88
#